data_3162a8cb7bea718de4487bfa748fb2dd
#
_entry.id   3162a8cb7bea718de4487bfa748fb2dd
#
_cell.length_a   1.000
_cell.length_b   1.000
_cell.length_c   1.000
_cell.angle_alpha   90.00
_cell.angle_beta   90.00
_cell.angle_gamma   90.00
#
_symmetry.space_group_name_H-M   'P 1'
#
loop_
_entity.id
_entity.type
_entity.pdbx_description
1 polymer ?
#
loop_
_entity_poly.entity_id
_entity_poly.type
_entity_poly.pdbx_seq_one_letter_code
_entity_poly.pdbx_strand_id
1 'polypeptide(L)'
;MQESKCKVIAITNQKGGVGKTTTTFNLGVALAKQGKRVLVVDVDPQSNLTTYAGWYDENELKYTLTDLMEQSMNDDEIKIKESILHHSENVDLIPSNLSLSALENSLTYAMSREYTLRNCLSSIKDDYDYILLDCQPSLGMLTINALASANSVIIPVQSEYFALRGMTDLFKIINKVRRQINPTLKIEGALLTL
;
A
#
# COMPACT_ATOMS: atom_id res chain seq x y z
N MET A 1 -25.48 -1.25 -5.49
CA MET A 1 -24.33 -1.65 -4.68
C MET A 1 -24.03 -0.48 -3.75
N GLN A 2 -24.10 -0.71 -2.45
CA GLN A 2 -23.68 0.31 -1.47
C GLN A 2 -22.18 0.51 -1.64
N GLU A 3 -21.73 1.75 -1.87
CA GLU A 3 -20.27 2.04 -1.88
C GLU A 3 -19.69 1.63 -0.53
N SER A 4 -18.63 0.83 -0.54
CA SER A 4 -17.89 0.48 0.67
C SER A 4 -17.46 1.77 1.36
N LYS A 5 -17.74 1.89 2.66
CA LYS A 5 -17.34 3.05 3.47
C LYS A 5 -15.83 3.10 3.72
N CYS A 6 -15.10 2.03 3.39
CA CYS A 6 -13.66 1.93 3.57
C CYS A 6 -12.91 2.90 2.65
N LYS A 7 -12.02 3.69 3.22
CA LYS A 7 -11.14 4.60 2.49
C LYS A 7 -9.75 3.98 2.35
N VAL A 8 -9.36 3.64 1.12
CA VAL A 8 -8.01 3.14 0.80
C VAL A 8 -7.13 4.32 0.42
N ILE A 9 -6.01 4.50 1.12
CA ILE A 9 -5.07 5.62 0.92
C ILE A 9 -3.68 5.07 0.61
N ALA A 10 -3.11 5.44 -0.53
CA ALA A 10 -1.72 5.13 -0.84
C ALA A 10 -0.79 6.24 -0.31
N ILE A 11 0.25 5.86 0.42
CA ILE A 11 1.30 6.77 0.88
C ILE A 11 2.51 6.53 -0.01
N THR A 12 2.77 7.43 -0.95
CA THR A 12 3.79 7.21 -1.99
C THR A 12 4.62 8.44 -2.28
N ASN A 13 5.90 8.22 -2.53
CA ASN A 13 6.84 9.15 -3.13
C ASN A 13 8.00 8.35 -3.72
N GLN A 14 8.49 8.77 -4.88
CA GLN A 14 9.65 8.18 -5.56
C GLN A 14 10.95 8.33 -4.74
N LYS A 15 11.06 9.36 -3.90
CA LYS A 15 12.24 9.58 -3.06
C LYS A 15 12.23 8.66 -1.84
N GLY A 16 13.37 7.99 -1.58
CA GLY A 16 13.60 7.26 -0.33
C GLY A 16 13.78 8.21 0.86
N GLY A 17 13.49 7.73 2.06
CA GLY A 17 13.74 8.48 3.31
C GLY A 17 12.82 9.68 3.58
N VAL A 18 11.74 9.88 2.81
CA VAL A 18 10.80 10.99 3.01
C VAL A 18 9.73 10.71 4.09
N GLY A 19 9.84 9.62 4.85
CA GLY A 19 8.93 9.30 5.92
C GLY A 19 7.63 8.60 5.48
N LYS A 20 7.59 7.88 4.37
CA LYS A 20 6.41 7.10 3.92
C LYS A 20 5.97 6.11 5.00
N THR A 21 6.83 5.19 5.38
CA THR A 21 6.57 4.16 6.39
C THR A 21 6.17 4.75 7.74
N THR A 22 6.93 5.76 8.20
CA THR A 22 6.62 6.47 9.45
C THR A 22 5.23 7.12 9.38
N THR A 23 4.89 7.76 8.25
CA THR A 23 3.58 8.37 8.04
C THR A 23 2.49 7.31 8.03
N THR A 24 2.68 6.20 7.29
CA THR A 24 1.69 5.12 7.17
C THR A 24 1.35 4.55 8.54
N PHE A 25 2.35 4.13 9.31
CA PHE A 25 2.13 3.51 10.60
C PHE A 25 1.52 4.48 11.62
N ASN A 26 2.11 5.68 11.78
CA ASN A 26 1.61 6.64 12.76
C ASN A 26 0.22 7.19 12.42
N LEU A 27 -0.11 7.37 11.14
CA LEU A 27 -1.47 7.72 10.71
C LEU A 27 -2.44 6.58 11.06
N GLY A 28 -2.03 5.32 10.83
CA GLY A 28 -2.82 4.14 11.21
C GLY A 28 -3.13 4.12 12.70
N VAL A 29 -2.11 4.28 13.54
CA VAL A 29 -2.25 4.34 15.01
C VAL A 29 -3.13 5.52 15.44
N ALA A 30 -2.96 6.69 14.84
CA ALA A 30 -3.76 7.87 15.18
C ALA A 30 -5.25 7.67 14.84
N LEU A 31 -5.56 7.02 13.73
CA LEU A 31 -6.93 6.67 13.34
C LEU A 31 -7.51 5.59 14.26
N ALA A 32 -6.74 4.57 14.62
CA ALA A 32 -7.14 3.52 15.55
C ALA A 32 -7.48 4.09 16.95
N LYS A 33 -6.68 5.05 17.45
CA LYS A 33 -6.96 5.79 18.68
C LYS A 33 -8.24 6.62 18.62
N GLN A 34 -8.75 6.93 17.43
CA GLN A 34 -10.06 7.56 17.21
C GLN A 34 -11.19 6.53 17.04
N GLY A 35 -10.94 5.25 17.31
CA GLY A 35 -11.93 4.17 17.23
C GLY A 35 -12.19 3.69 15.80
N LYS A 36 -11.30 3.96 14.83
CA LYS A 36 -11.40 3.43 13.46
C LYS A 36 -10.76 2.06 13.37
N ARG A 37 -11.34 1.19 12.55
CA ARG A 37 -10.74 -0.10 12.17
C ARG A 37 -9.76 0.18 11.05
N VAL A 38 -8.48 -0.09 11.28
CA VAL A 38 -7.40 0.29 10.36
C VAL A 38 -6.54 -0.91 10.00
N LEU A 39 -6.34 -1.09 8.70
CA LEU A 39 -5.36 -2.00 8.14
C LEU A 39 -4.23 -1.19 7.49
N VAL A 40 -2.99 -1.52 7.80
CA VAL A 40 -1.83 -1.06 7.04
C VAL A 40 -1.30 -2.20 6.18
N VAL A 41 -0.86 -1.92 4.97
CA VAL A 41 -0.34 -2.92 4.03
C VAL A 41 1.05 -2.49 3.60
N ASP A 42 2.02 -3.35 3.82
CA ASP A 42 3.40 -3.13 3.38
C ASP A 42 3.53 -3.51 1.89
N VAL A 43 3.71 -2.51 1.02
CA VAL A 43 3.83 -2.69 -0.43
C VAL A 43 5.29 -2.42 -0.87
N ASP A 44 6.23 -2.53 0.06
CA ASP A 44 7.66 -2.39 -0.19
C ASP A 44 8.36 -3.77 0.00
N PRO A 45 9.07 -4.30 -1.01
CA PRO A 45 9.87 -5.51 -0.86
C PRO A 45 10.94 -5.43 0.25
N GLN A 46 11.31 -4.23 0.67
CA GLN A 46 12.26 -4.04 1.79
C GLN A 46 11.63 -4.26 3.16
N SER A 47 10.31 -4.52 3.26
CA SER A 47 9.58 -4.86 4.49
C SER A 47 9.77 -3.85 5.63
N ASN A 48 9.97 -2.56 5.27
CA ASN A 48 10.26 -1.54 6.27
C ASN A 48 9.09 -1.31 7.23
N LEU A 49 7.85 -1.35 6.74
CA LEU A 49 6.66 -1.22 7.59
C LEU A 49 6.48 -2.43 8.49
N THR A 50 6.70 -3.63 7.96
CA THR A 50 6.64 -4.90 8.68
C THR A 50 7.62 -4.91 9.86
N THR A 51 8.88 -4.56 9.59
CA THR A 51 9.93 -4.43 10.61
C THR A 51 9.64 -3.30 11.60
N TYR A 52 9.19 -2.12 11.12
CA TYR A 52 8.83 -0.99 11.97
C TYR A 52 7.70 -1.32 12.95
N ALA A 53 6.77 -2.16 12.54
CA ALA A 53 5.67 -2.65 13.35
C ALA A 53 6.07 -3.83 14.29
N GLY A 54 7.34 -4.25 14.32
CA GLY A 54 7.88 -5.20 15.29
C GLY A 54 8.02 -6.65 14.83
N TRP A 55 7.71 -6.96 13.57
CA TRP A 55 7.92 -8.31 13.01
C TRP A 55 9.27 -8.38 12.30
N TYR A 56 10.26 -8.99 12.96
CA TYR A 56 11.66 -9.06 12.52
C TYR A 56 12.02 -10.41 11.89
N ASP A 57 11.29 -11.48 12.21
CA ASP A 57 11.54 -12.83 11.71
C ASP A 57 10.49 -13.20 10.64
N GLU A 58 10.94 -13.33 9.41
CA GLU A 58 10.07 -13.74 8.28
C GLU A 58 9.47 -15.15 8.50
N ASN A 59 10.10 -16.02 9.31
CA ASN A 59 9.57 -17.35 9.60
C ASN A 59 8.30 -17.31 10.48
N GLU A 60 8.02 -16.20 11.14
CA GLU A 60 6.78 -15.99 11.91
C GLU A 60 5.61 -15.57 11.01
N LEU A 61 5.87 -15.22 9.75
CA LEU A 61 4.88 -14.77 8.79
C LEU A 61 4.28 -15.97 8.05
N LYS A 62 3.01 -16.28 8.31
CA LYS A 62 2.31 -17.38 7.65
C LYS A 62 2.08 -17.11 6.17
N TYR A 63 1.59 -15.91 5.86
CA TYR A 63 1.38 -15.37 4.52
C TYR A 63 1.81 -13.91 4.49
N THR A 64 2.39 -13.51 3.38
CA THR A 64 2.80 -12.13 3.10
C THR A 64 2.00 -11.57 1.92
N LEU A 65 2.16 -10.29 1.61
CA LEU A 65 1.55 -9.69 0.43
C LEU A 65 1.97 -10.41 -0.86
N THR A 66 3.20 -10.96 -0.91
CA THR A 66 3.67 -11.77 -2.04
C THR A 66 2.74 -12.94 -2.29
N ASP A 67 2.47 -13.75 -1.26
CA ASP A 67 1.61 -14.93 -1.37
C ASP A 67 0.18 -14.58 -1.82
N LEU A 68 -0.37 -13.49 -1.27
CA LEU A 68 -1.72 -13.04 -1.63
C LEU A 68 -1.82 -12.60 -3.09
N MET A 69 -0.81 -11.88 -3.56
CA MET A 69 -0.78 -11.41 -4.95
C MET A 69 -0.52 -12.56 -5.92
N GLU A 70 0.32 -13.55 -5.57
CA GLU A 70 0.50 -14.78 -6.35
C GLU A 70 -0.79 -15.59 -6.45
N GLN A 71 -1.49 -15.79 -5.33
CA GLN A 71 -2.81 -16.45 -5.30
C GLN A 71 -3.80 -15.72 -6.23
N SER A 72 -3.84 -14.39 -6.18
CA SER A 72 -4.69 -13.58 -7.07
C SER A 72 -4.33 -13.71 -8.55
N MET A 73 -3.03 -13.84 -8.89
CA MET A 73 -2.57 -14.01 -10.27
C MET A 73 -2.88 -15.40 -10.84
N ASN A 74 -2.94 -16.40 -9.97
CA ASN A 74 -3.18 -17.80 -10.33
C ASN A 74 -4.66 -18.19 -10.25
N ASP A 75 -5.54 -17.23 -9.94
CA ASP A 75 -6.98 -17.48 -9.69
C ASP A 75 -7.23 -18.48 -8.53
N ASP A 76 -6.28 -18.54 -7.58
CA ASP A 76 -6.39 -19.36 -6.37
C ASP A 76 -7.22 -18.66 -5.28
N GLU A 77 -7.61 -19.42 -4.24
CA GLU A 77 -8.26 -18.85 -3.05
C GLU A 77 -7.30 -17.95 -2.27
N ILE A 78 -7.62 -16.65 -2.16
CA ILE A 78 -6.77 -15.67 -1.48
C ILE A 78 -6.90 -15.80 0.04
N LYS A 79 -5.82 -16.19 0.72
CA LYS A 79 -5.77 -16.43 2.17
C LYS A 79 -5.56 -15.14 2.97
N ILE A 80 -6.25 -14.06 2.59
CA ILE A 80 -5.98 -12.73 3.13
C ILE A 80 -6.23 -12.63 4.64
N LYS A 81 -7.24 -13.27 5.20
CA LYS A 81 -7.49 -13.25 6.65
C LYS A 81 -6.41 -13.93 7.46
N GLU A 82 -5.70 -14.89 6.86
CA GLU A 82 -4.61 -15.61 7.50
C GLU A 82 -3.26 -14.86 7.44
N SER A 83 -3.17 -13.81 6.62
CA SER A 83 -1.99 -12.93 6.53
C SER A 83 -2.05 -11.75 7.48
N ILE A 84 -3.21 -11.49 8.10
CA ILE A 84 -3.40 -10.32 8.94
C ILE A 84 -2.72 -10.53 10.30
N LEU A 85 -1.81 -9.62 10.61
CA LEU A 85 -1.12 -9.52 11.90
C LEU A 85 -1.76 -8.41 12.74
N HIS A 86 -2.00 -8.69 14.02
CA HIS A 86 -2.64 -7.73 14.94
C HIS A 86 -1.60 -7.04 15.81
N HIS A 87 -1.45 -5.73 15.65
CA HIS A 87 -0.51 -4.94 16.45
C HIS A 87 -1.16 -4.42 17.75
N SER A 88 -0.37 -4.28 18.81
CA SER A 88 -0.82 -3.82 20.14
C SER A 88 -1.46 -2.41 20.16
N GLU A 89 -1.17 -1.57 19.17
CA GLU A 89 -1.80 -0.24 18.97
C GLU A 89 -3.17 -0.32 18.26
N ASN A 90 -3.79 -1.50 18.16
CA ASN A 90 -5.06 -1.77 17.48
C ASN A 90 -5.04 -1.41 15.97
N VAL A 91 -3.91 -1.67 15.32
CA VAL A 91 -3.75 -1.58 13.88
C VAL A 91 -3.45 -2.98 13.35
N ASP A 92 -4.15 -3.38 12.31
CA ASP A 92 -3.87 -4.61 11.59
C ASP A 92 -2.82 -4.37 10.49
N LEU A 93 -2.00 -5.38 10.20
CA LEU A 93 -0.95 -5.31 9.19
C LEU A 93 -1.02 -6.50 8.24
N ILE A 94 -0.93 -6.26 6.93
CA ILE A 94 -0.51 -7.27 5.96
C ILE A 94 0.99 -7.05 5.70
N PRO A 95 1.84 -8.05 6.07
CA PRO A 95 3.30 -7.92 5.97
C PRO A 95 3.80 -8.12 4.55
N SER A 96 5.01 -7.63 4.29
CA SER A 96 5.78 -7.87 3.07
C SER A 96 7.02 -8.73 3.35
N ASN A 97 7.65 -9.17 2.27
CA ASN A 97 8.98 -9.78 2.29
C ASN A 97 9.73 -9.50 0.99
N LEU A 98 11.01 -9.88 0.94
CA LEU A 98 11.89 -9.62 -0.21
C LEU A 98 11.39 -10.29 -1.51
N SER A 99 10.64 -11.40 -1.40
CA SER A 99 10.08 -12.12 -2.57
C SER A 99 9.10 -11.26 -3.38
N LEU A 100 8.52 -10.21 -2.79
CA LEU A 100 7.67 -9.25 -3.48
C LEU A 100 8.41 -8.57 -4.66
N SER A 101 9.74 -8.46 -4.60
CA SER A 101 10.56 -7.94 -5.69
C SER A 101 10.57 -8.86 -6.92
N ALA A 102 10.60 -10.18 -6.70
CA ALA A 102 10.51 -11.15 -7.79
C ALA A 102 9.10 -11.17 -8.40
N LEU A 103 8.08 -11.07 -7.54
CA LEU A 103 6.69 -10.97 -7.96
C LEU A 103 6.44 -9.72 -8.84
N GLU A 104 7.05 -8.58 -8.52
CA GLU A 104 6.91 -7.37 -9.35
C GLU A 104 7.34 -7.60 -10.80
N ASN A 105 8.39 -8.41 -11.03
CA ASN A 105 8.80 -8.79 -12.36
C ASN A 105 7.76 -9.70 -13.05
N SER A 106 7.19 -10.66 -12.32
CA SER A 106 6.16 -11.58 -12.82
C SER A 106 4.87 -10.86 -13.19
N LEU A 107 4.48 -9.84 -12.44
CA LEU A 107 3.33 -8.97 -12.74
C LEU A 107 3.39 -8.38 -14.15
N THR A 108 4.58 -8.15 -14.70
CA THR A 108 4.75 -7.58 -16.04
C THR A 108 4.07 -8.41 -17.11
N TYR A 109 3.96 -9.71 -16.92
CA TYR A 109 3.38 -10.67 -17.86
C TYR A 109 1.95 -11.11 -17.49
N ALA A 110 1.44 -10.73 -16.31
CA ALA A 110 0.12 -11.13 -15.85
C ALA A 110 -0.99 -10.36 -16.56
N MET A 111 -2.13 -11.01 -16.76
CA MET A 111 -3.37 -10.35 -17.20
C MET A 111 -3.94 -9.48 -16.08
N SER A 112 -4.50 -8.33 -16.44
CA SER A 112 -5.10 -7.38 -15.47
C SER A 112 -4.18 -7.01 -14.30
N ARG A 113 -2.88 -7.05 -14.54
CA ARG A 113 -1.77 -6.90 -13.57
C ARG A 113 -1.87 -5.66 -12.67
N GLU A 114 -2.56 -4.62 -13.14
CA GLU A 114 -2.75 -3.38 -12.38
C GLU A 114 -3.78 -3.53 -11.24
N TYR A 115 -4.59 -4.59 -11.27
CA TYR A 115 -5.70 -4.81 -10.32
C TYR A 115 -5.43 -5.92 -9.31
N THR A 116 -4.27 -6.58 -9.36
CA THR A 116 -3.94 -7.72 -8.50
C THR A 116 -4.09 -7.39 -7.01
N LEU A 117 -3.51 -6.28 -6.54
CA LEU A 117 -3.67 -5.82 -5.15
C LEU A 117 -5.12 -5.44 -4.82
N ARG A 118 -5.84 -4.80 -5.76
CA ARG A 118 -7.27 -4.48 -5.60
C ARG A 118 -8.10 -5.74 -5.37
N ASN A 119 -7.82 -6.81 -6.12
CA ASN A 119 -8.50 -8.09 -5.98
C ASN A 119 -8.22 -8.72 -4.61
N CYS A 120 -6.96 -8.70 -4.15
CA CYS A 120 -6.60 -9.17 -2.81
C CYS A 120 -7.42 -8.47 -1.72
N LEU A 121 -7.51 -7.14 -1.78
CA LEU A 121 -8.16 -6.35 -0.75
C LEU A 121 -9.70 -6.38 -0.81
N SER A 122 -10.28 -6.85 -1.92
CA SER A 122 -11.74 -6.73 -2.18
C SER A 122 -12.62 -7.39 -1.12
N SER A 123 -12.21 -8.56 -0.59
CA SER A 123 -12.99 -9.36 0.35
C SER A 123 -12.97 -8.83 1.79
N ILE A 124 -12.05 -7.92 2.13
CA ILE A 124 -11.87 -7.40 3.50
C ILE A 124 -12.20 -5.90 3.64
N LYS A 125 -12.56 -5.23 2.55
CA LYS A 125 -12.85 -3.78 2.58
C LYS A 125 -13.96 -3.40 3.57
N ASP A 126 -14.94 -4.27 3.76
CA ASP A 126 -16.06 -3.98 4.68
C ASP A 126 -15.68 -4.21 6.15
N ASP A 127 -14.55 -4.86 6.41
CA ASP A 127 -14.04 -5.09 7.75
C ASP A 127 -13.30 -3.86 8.32
N TYR A 128 -12.90 -2.89 7.45
CA TYR A 128 -12.09 -1.73 7.81
C TYR A 128 -12.74 -0.40 7.43
N ASP A 129 -12.43 0.64 8.20
CA ASP A 129 -12.79 2.02 7.87
C ASP A 129 -11.69 2.68 7.02
N TYR A 130 -10.43 2.27 7.24
CA TYR A 130 -9.25 2.73 6.49
C TYR A 130 -8.31 1.58 6.15
N ILE A 131 -7.79 1.59 4.93
CA ILE A 131 -6.66 0.76 4.49
C ILE A 131 -5.56 1.71 4.01
N LEU A 132 -4.37 1.66 4.62
CA LEU A 132 -3.22 2.50 4.28
C LEU A 132 -2.15 1.64 3.59
N LEU A 133 -1.74 2.05 2.39
CA LEU A 133 -0.76 1.32 1.59
C LEU A 133 0.60 2.03 1.66
N ASP A 134 1.60 1.41 2.30
CA ASP A 134 2.98 1.91 2.34
C ASP A 134 3.71 1.53 1.06
N CYS A 135 3.97 2.47 0.18
CA CYS A 135 4.54 2.19 -1.13
C CYS A 135 6.07 2.28 -1.12
N GLN A 136 6.72 1.40 -1.90
CA GLN A 136 8.16 1.47 -2.16
C GLN A 136 8.57 2.80 -2.83
N PRO A 137 9.87 3.21 -2.74
CA PRO A 137 10.37 4.42 -3.37
C PRO A 137 10.64 4.21 -4.88
N SER A 138 9.65 3.72 -5.61
CA SER A 138 9.71 3.50 -7.06
C SER A 138 8.37 3.83 -7.72
N LEU A 139 8.36 3.92 -9.05
CA LEU A 139 7.15 4.09 -9.86
C LEU A 139 6.83 2.81 -10.66
N GLY A 140 7.21 1.65 -10.10
CA GLY A 140 7.02 0.32 -10.69
C GLY A 140 5.60 -0.22 -10.57
N MET A 141 5.44 -1.51 -10.89
CA MET A 141 4.13 -2.17 -10.94
C MET A 141 3.46 -2.25 -9.57
N LEU A 142 4.20 -2.39 -8.47
CA LEU A 142 3.65 -2.38 -7.12
C LEU A 142 3.02 -1.02 -6.78
N THR A 143 3.70 0.07 -7.12
CA THR A 143 3.14 1.43 -6.95
C THR A 143 1.90 1.64 -7.81
N ILE A 144 1.88 1.14 -9.06
CA ILE A 144 0.70 1.20 -9.93
C ILE A 144 -0.46 0.42 -9.31
N ASN A 145 -0.21 -0.78 -8.76
CA ASN A 145 -1.19 -1.58 -8.03
C ASN A 145 -1.77 -0.85 -6.81
N ALA A 146 -0.92 -0.20 -6.02
CA ALA A 146 -1.36 0.61 -4.89
C ALA A 146 -2.27 1.76 -5.34
N LEU A 147 -1.88 2.51 -6.38
CA LEU A 147 -2.67 3.61 -6.95
C LEU A 147 -3.98 3.12 -7.59
N ALA A 148 -3.97 1.95 -8.24
CA ALA A 148 -5.17 1.33 -8.81
C ALA A 148 -6.18 0.92 -7.73
N SER A 149 -5.70 0.55 -6.54
CA SER A 149 -6.52 0.12 -5.40
C SER A 149 -7.05 1.28 -4.55
N ALA A 150 -6.36 2.42 -4.58
CA ALA A 150 -6.60 3.54 -3.66
C ALA A 150 -7.76 4.45 -4.08
N ASN A 151 -8.43 5.05 -3.09
CA ASN A 151 -9.34 6.17 -3.28
C ASN A 151 -8.56 7.50 -3.37
N SER A 152 -7.47 7.60 -2.59
CA SER A 152 -6.66 8.82 -2.58
C SER A 152 -5.18 8.54 -2.27
N VAL A 153 -4.35 9.58 -2.49
CA VAL A 153 -2.90 9.54 -2.31
C VAL A 153 -2.47 10.62 -1.34
N ILE A 154 -1.65 10.27 -0.36
CA ILE A 154 -0.87 11.21 0.46
C ILE A 154 0.58 11.14 -0.03
N ILE A 155 1.21 12.30 -0.21
CA ILE A 155 2.58 12.42 -0.73
C ILE A 155 3.46 13.04 0.35
N PRO A 156 4.20 12.23 1.16
CA PRO A 156 5.19 12.76 2.08
C PRO A 156 6.34 13.40 1.31
N VAL A 157 6.71 14.63 1.67
CA VAL A 157 7.72 15.44 0.97
C VAL A 157 8.62 16.11 1.99
N GLN A 158 9.94 15.97 1.83
CA GLN A 158 10.90 16.78 2.58
C GLN A 158 11.04 18.17 1.95
N SER A 159 11.26 19.19 2.78
CA SER A 159 11.40 20.60 2.36
C SER A 159 12.77 20.88 1.69
N GLU A 160 13.14 20.09 0.67
CA GLU A 160 14.38 20.25 -0.07
C GLU A 160 14.13 20.78 -1.48
N TYR A 161 15.07 21.56 -2.00
CA TYR A 161 15.01 22.17 -3.34
C TYR A 161 14.74 21.16 -4.49
N PHE A 162 15.27 19.94 -4.37
CA PHE A 162 15.10 18.89 -5.38
C PHE A 162 13.80 18.06 -5.23
N ALA A 163 13.01 18.28 -4.19
CA ALA A 163 11.76 17.57 -3.98
C ALA A 163 10.76 17.80 -5.13
N LEU A 164 10.74 19.00 -5.72
CA LEU A 164 9.86 19.36 -6.84
C LEU A 164 10.08 18.49 -8.09
N ARG A 165 11.33 18.10 -8.37
CA ARG A 165 11.64 17.29 -9.57
C ARG A 165 11.11 15.86 -9.46
N GLY A 166 11.26 15.22 -8.30
CA GLY A 166 10.71 13.88 -8.04
C GLY A 166 9.18 13.86 -8.03
N MET A 167 8.53 14.94 -7.58
CA MET A 167 7.08 15.07 -7.61
C MET A 167 6.51 15.10 -9.04
N THR A 168 7.23 15.68 -10.00
CA THR A 168 6.75 15.78 -11.38
C THR A 168 6.49 14.42 -12.01
N ASP A 169 7.40 13.46 -11.81
CA ASP A 169 7.24 12.11 -12.37
C ASP A 169 6.16 11.30 -11.65
N LEU A 170 6.06 11.45 -10.33
CA LEU A 170 4.95 10.88 -9.56
C LEU A 170 3.60 11.42 -10.05
N PHE A 171 3.46 12.74 -10.27
CA PHE A 171 2.24 13.32 -10.80
C PHE A 171 1.89 12.82 -12.21
N LYS A 172 2.89 12.59 -13.08
CA LYS A 172 2.65 11.98 -14.40
C LYS A 172 2.05 10.58 -14.26
N ILE A 173 2.59 9.75 -13.35
CA ILE A 173 2.08 8.40 -13.09
C ILE A 173 0.68 8.45 -12.49
N ILE A 174 0.44 9.27 -11.46
CA ILE A 174 -0.90 9.45 -10.87
C ILE A 174 -1.92 9.85 -11.94
N ASN A 175 -1.58 10.82 -12.81
CA ASN A 175 -2.46 11.25 -13.88
C ASN A 175 -2.68 10.16 -14.94
N LYS A 176 -1.69 9.32 -15.23
CA LYS A 176 -1.83 8.18 -16.15
C LYS A 176 -2.76 7.13 -15.55
N VAL A 177 -2.57 6.78 -14.27
CA VAL A 177 -3.44 5.84 -13.54
C VAL A 177 -4.88 6.37 -13.49
N ARG A 178 -5.09 7.67 -13.19
CA ARG A 178 -6.42 8.29 -13.20
C ARG A 178 -7.12 8.17 -14.55
N ARG A 179 -6.41 8.37 -15.65
CA ARG A 179 -7.02 8.35 -16.99
C ARG A 179 -7.32 6.95 -17.48
N GLN A 180 -6.53 5.94 -17.11
CA GLN A 180 -6.55 4.62 -17.75
C GLN A 180 -7.02 3.49 -16.84
N ILE A 181 -6.87 3.63 -15.50
CA ILE A 181 -7.03 2.53 -14.56
C ILE A 181 -8.03 2.87 -13.45
N ASN A 182 -7.85 4.02 -12.77
CA ASN A 182 -8.64 4.42 -11.61
C ASN A 182 -9.10 5.89 -11.73
N PRO A 183 -10.20 6.17 -12.44
CA PRO A 183 -10.68 7.54 -12.67
C PRO A 183 -11.07 8.30 -11.39
N THR A 184 -11.35 7.58 -10.31
CA THR A 184 -11.79 8.16 -9.02
C THR A 184 -10.64 8.53 -8.09
N LEU A 185 -9.39 8.16 -8.44
CA LEU A 185 -8.21 8.45 -7.63
C LEU A 185 -8.03 9.95 -7.41
N LYS A 186 -7.90 10.37 -6.15
CA LYS A 186 -7.70 11.78 -5.74
C LYS A 186 -6.34 11.96 -5.09
N ILE A 187 -5.80 13.17 -5.14
CA ILE A 187 -4.66 13.55 -4.31
C ILE A 187 -5.24 14.19 -3.05
N GLU A 188 -4.97 13.59 -1.89
CA GLU A 188 -5.40 14.11 -0.58
C GLU A 188 -4.58 15.35 -0.23
N GLY A 189 -3.29 15.29 -0.47
CA GLY A 189 -2.35 16.37 -0.23
C GLY A 189 -0.89 15.95 -0.23
N ALA A 190 -0.01 16.94 -0.10
CA ALA A 190 1.40 16.76 0.21
C ALA A 190 1.59 16.96 1.71
N LEU A 191 2.26 16.02 2.37
CA LEU A 191 2.62 16.09 3.78
C LEU A 191 4.09 16.52 3.89
N LEU A 192 4.35 17.70 4.43
CA LEU A 192 5.72 18.14 4.69
C LEU A 192 6.29 17.32 5.85
N THR A 193 7.41 16.69 5.61
CA THR A 193 8.21 15.93 6.58
C THR A 193 9.58 16.59 6.76
N LEU A 194 10.30 16.21 7.79
CA LEU A 194 11.63 16.80 8.12
C LEU A 194 12.68 16.53 7.05
#